data_ccd306fb1caa07e3aa39973cdd70868d
#
_entry.id   ccd306fb1caa07e3aa39973cdd70868d
#
_cell.length_a   1.000
_cell.length_b   1.000
_cell.length_c   1.000
_cell.angle_alpha   90.00
_cell.angle_beta   90.00
_cell.angle_gamma   90.00
#
_symmetry.space_group_name_H-M   'P 1'
#
loop_
_entity.id
_entity.type
_entity.pdbx_description
1 polymer ?
#
loop_
_entity_poly.entity_id
_entity_poly.type
_entity_poly.pdbx_seq_one_letter_code
_entity_poly.pdbx_strand_id
1 'polypeptide(L)'
;MLKIFSSGTQIFYSESKWLHPIFEFESFLSTYEGPRNNLSAYDTAIGKAAAVLLIRLGIKQIHGELVSDLAVKYTDSVPGGIKLTWDTLVDRLMCQTEGQLENLTDSDEMYYLLRQRAKRVLGVSLSIKNLFYKYGKIADLNIEVAAGGRLMILGENGTGKTTLLRLICGIYKPDSGSILIDGKPVNKLPKYTIGYIPQLSELQEEQNFDLTVEEVIGLGIPKRKHRRSLVENAMRRTGCQNLKGRKFSVLSGGEKQKVSLARCLAQEAKILLLDEPTANLDKDNRKMVVDILHSLSISEIPTIIMVTHDKELSSLKKWEVLNLG
;
A
#
# COMPACT_ATOMS: atom_id res chain seq x y z
N MET A 1 -16.32 21.74 -4.45
CA MET A 1 -16.87 21.14 -5.71
C MET A 1 -15.68 20.84 -6.61
N LEU A 2 -15.53 19.59 -7.06
CA LEU A 2 -14.43 19.18 -7.94
C LEU A 2 -14.98 18.75 -9.31
N LYS A 3 -14.38 19.29 -10.38
CA LYS A 3 -14.63 18.87 -11.77
C LYS A 3 -13.30 18.44 -12.38
N ILE A 4 -13.31 17.29 -13.08
CA ILE A 4 -12.12 16.83 -13.82
C ILE A 4 -12.47 16.69 -15.28
N PHE A 5 -11.55 17.15 -16.12
CA PHE A 5 -11.68 17.11 -17.56
C PHE A 5 -10.53 16.28 -18.17
N SER A 6 -10.83 15.56 -19.24
CA SER A 6 -9.85 14.92 -20.10
C SER A 6 -9.96 15.53 -21.49
N SER A 7 -8.91 16.19 -21.97
CA SER A 7 -8.91 16.88 -23.25
C SER A 7 -10.14 17.80 -23.48
N GLY A 8 -10.54 18.53 -22.45
CA GLY A 8 -11.68 19.46 -22.47
C GLY A 8 -13.05 18.86 -22.21
N THR A 9 -13.19 17.54 -22.17
CA THR A 9 -14.45 16.86 -21.84
C THR A 9 -14.50 16.53 -20.36
N GLN A 10 -15.57 16.89 -19.67
CA GLN A 10 -15.76 16.56 -18.25
C GLN A 10 -15.98 15.05 -18.09
N ILE A 11 -15.13 14.42 -17.31
CA ILE A 11 -15.16 12.98 -17.05
C ILE A 11 -15.56 12.64 -15.62
N PHE A 12 -15.45 13.61 -14.70
CA PHE A 12 -15.77 13.40 -13.30
C PHE A 12 -16.32 14.67 -12.65
N TYR A 13 -17.23 14.52 -11.68
CA TYR A 13 -17.83 15.59 -10.89
C TYR A 13 -18.16 15.09 -9.48
N SER A 14 -17.87 15.92 -8.47
CA SER A 14 -18.26 15.65 -7.08
C SER A 14 -18.51 16.95 -6.30
N GLU A 15 -19.57 16.95 -5.49
CA GLU A 15 -19.93 18.02 -4.56
C GLU A 15 -19.58 17.68 -3.11
N SER A 16 -18.93 16.55 -2.87
CA SER A 16 -18.48 16.17 -1.52
C SER A 16 -17.60 17.24 -0.91
N LYS A 17 -17.54 17.27 0.42
CA LYS A 17 -16.79 18.29 1.16
C LYS A 17 -15.34 17.86 1.41
N TRP A 18 -14.49 18.84 1.70
CA TRP A 18 -13.09 18.71 2.05
C TRP A 18 -12.31 18.01 0.92
N LEU A 19 -11.50 17.00 1.21
CA LEU A 19 -10.71 16.25 0.21
C LEU A 19 -11.43 15.00 -0.33
N HIS A 20 -12.65 14.73 0.12
CA HIS A 20 -13.43 13.57 -0.35
C HIS A 20 -13.62 13.52 -1.86
N PRO A 21 -13.89 14.64 -2.57
CA PRO A 21 -14.01 14.64 -4.02
C PRO A 21 -12.77 14.08 -4.73
N ILE A 22 -11.56 14.38 -4.23
CA ILE A 22 -10.32 13.94 -4.83
C ILE A 22 -10.11 12.43 -4.60
N PHE A 23 -10.45 11.91 -3.44
CA PHE A 23 -10.43 10.48 -3.17
C PHE A 23 -11.52 9.70 -3.94
N GLU A 24 -12.67 10.32 -4.20
CA GLU A 24 -13.69 9.75 -5.08
C GLU A 24 -13.20 9.69 -6.52
N PHE A 25 -12.49 10.71 -6.98
CA PHE A 25 -11.84 10.72 -8.29
C PHE A 25 -10.73 9.65 -8.38
N GLU A 26 -9.93 9.47 -7.34
CA GLU A 26 -8.94 8.38 -7.27
C GLU A 26 -9.62 7.01 -7.44
N SER A 27 -10.75 6.80 -6.76
CA SER A 27 -11.54 5.57 -6.88
C SER A 27 -12.15 5.41 -8.29
N PHE A 28 -12.66 6.49 -8.88
CA PHE A 28 -13.16 6.51 -10.26
C PHE A 28 -12.05 6.12 -11.27
N LEU A 29 -10.84 6.66 -11.11
CA LEU A 29 -9.72 6.34 -11.99
C LEU A 29 -9.34 4.86 -11.98
N SER A 30 -9.62 4.12 -10.92
CA SER A 30 -9.31 2.69 -10.84
C SER A 30 -10.13 1.85 -11.83
N THR A 31 -11.30 2.32 -12.22
CA THR A 31 -12.22 1.66 -13.16
C THR A 31 -12.37 2.39 -14.50
N TYR A 32 -11.80 3.58 -14.61
CA TYR A 32 -11.92 4.41 -15.82
C TYR A 32 -11.00 3.90 -16.92
N GLU A 33 -11.58 3.50 -18.05
CA GLU A 33 -10.88 2.96 -19.24
C GLU A 33 -10.61 4.02 -20.32
N GLY A 34 -11.10 5.24 -20.14
CA GLY A 34 -10.90 6.34 -21.09
C GLY A 34 -9.49 6.94 -21.06
N PRO A 35 -9.19 7.90 -21.96
CA PRO A 35 -7.88 8.54 -22.05
C PRO A 35 -7.58 9.32 -20.77
N ARG A 36 -6.36 9.15 -20.24
CA ARG A 36 -5.85 9.86 -19.07
C ARG A 36 -4.84 10.96 -19.42
N ASN A 37 -4.71 11.28 -20.70
CA ASN A 37 -3.81 12.30 -21.17
C ASN A 37 -4.47 13.69 -21.02
N ASN A 38 -3.68 14.70 -20.65
CA ASN A 38 -4.14 16.09 -20.49
C ASN A 38 -5.32 16.23 -19.51
N LEU A 39 -5.20 15.60 -18.33
CA LEU A 39 -6.16 15.80 -17.26
C LEU A 39 -6.03 17.20 -16.67
N SER A 40 -7.17 17.88 -16.50
CA SER A 40 -7.25 19.15 -15.79
C SER A 40 -8.33 19.12 -14.70
N ALA A 41 -8.10 19.84 -13.62
CA ALA A 41 -9.00 19.96 -12.48
C ALA A 41 -9.47 21.40 -12.31
N TYR A 42 -10.75 21.53 -11.92
CA TYR A 42 -11.35 22.76 -11.41
C TYR A 42 -11.93 22.46 -10.03
N ASP A 43 -11.57 23.24 -9.03
CA ASP A 43 -12.13 23.13 -7.68
C ASP A 43 -12.40 24.51 -7.07
N THR A 44 -13.37 24.57 -6.15
CA THR A 44 -13.71 25.81 -5.44
C THR A 44 -12.61 26.28 -4.48
N ALA A 45 -11.83 25.35 -3.93
CA ALA A 45 -10.73 25.71 -3.01
C ALA A 45 -9.55 24.76 -3.13
N ILE A 46 -8.37 25.29 -3.45
CA ILE A 46 -7.14 24.53 -3.60
C ILE A 46 -6.13 24.99 -2.52
N GLY A 47 -5.99 24.19 -1.48
CA GLY A 47 -4.88 24.29 -0.54
C GLY A 47 -3.75 23.30 -0.91
N LYS A 48 -2.65 23.33 -0.15
CA LYS A 48 -1.52 22.41 -0.33
C LYS A 48 -1.96 20.94 -0.37
N ALA A 49 -2.93 20.57 0.47
CA ALA A 49 -3.46 19.21 0.50
C ALA A 49 -4.12 18.77 -0.83
N ALA A 50 -4.98 19.63 -1.38
CA ALA A 50 -5.64 19.36 -2.67
C ALA A 50 -4.62 19.31 -3.81
N ALA A 51 -3.66 20.24 -3.85
CA ALA A 51 -2.58 20.26 -4.84
C ALA A 51 -1.76 18.97 -4.81
N VAL A 52 -1.32 18.52 -3.62
CA VAL A 52 -0.59 17.25 -3.45
C VAL A 52 -1.37 16.07 -4.04
N LEU A 53 -2.64 15.94 -3.72
CA LEU A 53 -3.45 14.81 -4.17
C LEU A 53 -3.72 14.87 -5.67
N LEU A 54 -4.09 16.03 -6.22
CA LEU A 54 -4.38 16.19 -7.64
C LEU A 54 -3.15 15.92 -8.53
N ILE A 55 -1.99 16.45 -8.14
CA ILE A 55 -0.73 16.22 -8.85
C ILE A 55 -0.35 14.74 -8.84
N ARG A 56 -0.53 14.07 -7.70
CA ARG A 56 -0.31 12.62 -7.59
C ARG A 56 -1.18 11.80 -8.52
N LEU A 57 -2.40 12.24 -8.79
CA LEU A 57 -3.32 11.60 -9.74
C LEU A 57 -3.01 11.94 -11.20
N GLY A 58 -1.88 12.63 -11.46
CA GLY A 58 -1.40 12.96 -12.80
C GLY A 58 -2.00 14.21 -13.41
N ILE A 59 -2.65 15.05 -12.61
CA ILE A 59 -3.22 16.32 -13.08
C ILE A 59 -2.11 17.37 -13.15
N LYS A 60 -1.97 17.98 -14.33
CA LYS A 60 -0.96 19.00 -14.62
C LYS A 60 -1.52 20.42 -14.77
N GLN A 61 -2.83 20.55 -14.94
CA GLN A 61 -3.50 21.83 -15.05
C GLN A 61 -4.59 21.89 -13.97
N ILE A 62 -4.46 22.83 -13.05
CA ILE A 62 -5.36 22.99 -11.92
C ILE A 62 -5.85 24.43 -11.91
N HIS A 63 -7.15 24.63 -11.76
CA HIS A 63 -7.75 25.93 -11.53
C HIS A 63 -8.57 25.90 -10.24
N GLY A 64 -8.37 26.87 -9.37
CA GLY A 64 -9.11 27.05 -8.13
C GLY A 64 -9.79 28.42 -8.06
N GLU A 65 -11.04 28.49 -7.63
CA GLU A 65 -11.66 29.79 -7.34
C GLU A 65 -10.90 30.48 -6.20
N LEU A 66 -10.55 29.73 -5.17
CA LEU A 66 -9.75 30.18 -4.03
C LEU A 66 -8.51 29.30 -3.89
N VAL A 67 -7.31 29.85 -3.92
CA VAL A 67 -6.04 29.12 -3.83
C VAL A 67 -5.18 29.69 -2.70
N SER A 68 -4.49 28.84 -1.94
CA SER A 68 -3.56 29.28 -0.92
C SER A 68 -2.14 29.45 -1.48
N ASP A 69 -1.38 30.38 -0.89
CA ASP A 69 0.03 30.59 -1.17
C ASP A 69 0.88 29.31 -0.94
N LEU A 70 0.50 28.50 0.05
CA LEU A 70 1.13 27.20 0.30
C LEU A 70 0.91 26.20 -0.86
N ALA A 71 -0.23 26.25 -1.55
CA ALA A 71 -0.47 25.45 -2.74
C ALA A 71 0.39 25.91 -3.91
N VAL A 72 0.52 27.22 -4.10
CA VAL A 72 1.38 27.81 -5.14
C VAL A 72 2.84 27.41 -4.91
N LYS A 73 3.39 27.65 -3.72
CA LYS A 73 4.76 27.27 -3.35
C LYS A 73 5.03 25.77 -3.56
N TYR A 74 4.06 24.93 -3.23
CA TYR A 74 4.20 23.49 -3.45
C TYR A 74 4.22 23.16 -4.94
N THR A 75 3.29 23.68 -5.75
CA THR A 75 3.24 23.40 -7.19
C THR A 75 4.50 23.88 -7.92
N ASP A 76 5.07 25.01 -7.52
CA ASP A 76 6.32 25.55 -8.09
C ASP A 76 7.54 24.66 -7.73
N SER A 77 7.49 23.96 -6.61
CA SER A 77 8.56 23.07 -6.16
C SER A 77 8.53 21.70 -6.85
N VAL A 78 7.42 21.33 -7.50
CA VAL A 78 7.25 20.01 -8.14
C VAL A 78 7.83 19.99 -9.55
N PRO A 79 8.75 19.05 -9.88
CA PRO A 79 9.24 18.89 -11.23
C PRO A 79 8.12 18.53 -12.22
N GLY A 80 8.17 19.05 -13.43
CA GLY A 80 7.23 18.65 -14.51
C GLY A 80 6.21 19.71 -14.93
N GLY A 81 6.33 20.96 -14.44
CA GLY A 81 5.59 22.11 -14.95
C GLY A 81 4.08 22.05 -14.69
N ILE A 82 3.71 22.04 -13.42
CA ILE A 82 2.30 22.12 -13.00
C ILE A 82 1.79 23.54 -13.26
N LYS A 83 0.69 23.66 -13.99
CA LYS A 83 0.02 24.94 -14.21
C LYS A 83 -1.10 25.10 -13.18
N LEU A 84 -0.90 25.95 -12.18
CA LEU A 84 -1.92 26.37 -11.22
C LEU A 84 -2.41 27.76 -11.54
N THR A 85 -3.72 27.96 -11.63
CA THR A 85 -4.38 29.26 -11.87
C THR A 85 -5.49 29.47 -10.85
N TRP A 86 -5.86 30.72 -10.60
CA TRP A 86 -6.84 31.07 -9.57
C TRP A 86 -7.61 32.34 -9.89
N ASP A 87 -8.79 32.45 -9.28
CA ASP A 87 -9.56 33.70 -9.25
C ASP A 87 -9.12 34.56 -8.06
N THR A 88 -8.95 33.94 -6.88
CA THR A 88 -8.52 34.62 -5.65
C THR A 88 -7.38 33.85 -5.00
N LEU A 89 -6.29 34.57 -4.66
CA LEU A 89 -5.18 34.07 -3.88
C LEU A 89 -5.30 34.52 -2.41
N VAL A 90 -5.07 33.61 -1.47
CA VAL A 90 -5.02 33.87 -0.04
C VAL A 90 -3.75 33.31 0.58
N ASP A 91 -3.28 33.92 1.66
CA ASP A 91 -2.08 33.43 2.35
C ASP A 91 -2.25 31.99 2.81
N ARG A 92 -3.42 31.65 3.35
CA ARG A 92 -3.73 30.32 3.86
C ARG A 92 -5.24 30.03 3.82
N LEU A 93 -5.61 28.78 3.53
CA LEU A 93 -6.97 28.33 3.78
C LEU A 93 -7.17 28.09 5.28
N MET A 94 -8.32 28.48 5.81
CA MET A 94 -8.67 28.26 7.22
C MET A 94 -9.01 26.79 7.50
N CYS A 95 -8.01 25.93 7.41
CA CYS A 95 -8.18 24.49 7.55
C CYS A 95 -6.98 23.89 8.32
N GLN A 96 -7.28 23.07 9.35
CA GLN A 96 -6.24 22.41 10.16
C GLN A 96 -5.29 21.53 9.34
N THR A 97 -5.75 20.99 8.23
CA THR A 97 -4.96 20.12 7.36
C THR A 97 -3.81 20.89 6.72
N GLU A 98 -4.05 22.11 6.28
CA GLU A 98 -3.03 22.93 5.64
C GLU A 98 -1.90 23.27 6.59
N GLY A 99 -2.23 23.62 7.83
CA GLY A 99 -1.22 23.87 8.88
C GLY A 99 -0.34 22.67 9.20
N GLN A 100 -0.89 21.46 9.15
CA GLN A 100 -0.12 20.22 9.37
C GLN A 100 0.82 19.90 8.21
N LEU A 101 0.49 20.32 6.99
CA LEU A 101 1.33 20.09 5.82
C LEU A 101 2.38 21.18 5.60
N GLU A 102 2.33 22.29 6.32
CA GLU A 102 3.16 23.49 6.08
C GLU A 102 4.64 23.16 5.95
N ASN A 103 5.17 22.40 6.90
CA ASN A 103 6.59 22.06 6.99
C ASN A 103 6.96 20.71 6.32
N LEU A 104 5.98 20.00 5.78
CA LEU A 104 6.23 18.73 5.10
C LEU A 104 6.62 19.00 3.64
N THR A 105 7.70 18.38 3.18
CA THR A 105 8.17 18.45 1.79
C THR A 105 8.02 17.13 1.07
N ASP A 106 8.01 16.01 1.79
CA ASP A 106 7.86 14.68 1.21
C ASP A 106 6.40 14.41 0.80
N SER A 107 6.18 14.24 -0.51
CA SER A 107 4.87 14.00 -1.10
C SER A 107 4.19 12.74 -0.56
N ASP A 108 4.96 11.70 -0.20
CA ASP A 108 4.43 10.44 0.29
C ASP A 108 3.98 10.56 1.74
N GLU A 109 4.73 11.30 2.54
CA GLU A 109 4.36 11.58 3.92
C GLU A 109 3.08 12.43 3.99
N MET A 110 2.98 13.46 3.12
CA MET A 110 1.77 14.25 3.00
C MET A 110 0.56 13.40 2.59
N TYR A 111 0.73 12.56 1.58
CA TYR A 111 -0.34 11.66 1.11
C TYR A 111 -0.81 10.69 2.20
N TYR A 112 0.13 10.07 2.93
CA TYR A 112 -0.18 9.18 4.05
C TYR A 112 -1.02 9.89 5.13
N LEU A 113 -0.57 11.08 5.55
CA LEU A 113 -1.29 11.90 6.53
C LEU A 113 -2.71 12.25 6.04
N LEU A 114 -2.84 12.64 4.77
CA LEU A 114 -4.14 12.99 4.19
C LEU A 114 -5.10 11.80 4.14
N ARG A 115 -4.61 10.60 3.80
CA ARG A 115 -5.43 9.39 3.81
C ARG A 115 -5.86 8.99 5.22
N GLN A 116 -4.98 9.11 6.21
CA GLN A 116 -5.34 8.85 7.60
C GLN A 116 -6.46 9.80 8.06
N ARG A 117 -6.34 11.10 7.78
CA ARG A 117 -7.37 12.08 8.13
C ARG A 117 -8.70 11.82 7.42
N ALA A 118 -8.65 11.38 6.18
CA ALA A 118 -9.84 11.00 5.42
C ALA A 118 -10.45 9.67 5.89
N LYS A 119 -9.86 8.98 6.87
CA LYS A 119 -10.22 7.62 7.28
C LYS A 119 -10.26 6.63 6.10
N ARG A 120 -9.35 6.85 5.12
CA ARG A 120 -9.23 6.03 3.91
C ARG A 120 -7.97 5.18 3.92
N VAL A 121 -7.48 4.84 5.09
CA VAL A 121 -6.43 3.86 5.27
C VAL A 121 -7.03 2.48 5.05
N LEU A 122 -6.46 1.73 4.12
CA LEU A 122 -6.92 0.37 3.81
C LEU A 122 -6.40 -0.65 4.84
N GLY A 123 -5.34 -0.29 5.56
CA GLY A 123 -4.72 -1.12 6.58
C GLY A 123 -5.58 -1.27 7.84
N VAL A 124 -5.21 -2.22 8.65
CA VAL A 124 -5.78 -2.52 9.96
C VAL A 124 -4.70 -2.46 11.02
N SER A 125 -5.06 -2.11 12.25
CA SER A 125 -4.12 -2.14 13.38
C SER A 125 -3.76 -3.57 13.77
N LEU A 126 -2.54 -3.76 14.28
CA LEU A 126 -2.11 -5.00 14.92
C LEU A 126 -1.73 -4.70 16.37
N SER A 127 -2.27 -5.45 17.31
CA SER A 127 -1.92 -5.40 18.73
C SER A 127 -1.57 -6.80 19.21
N ILE A 128 -0.37 -6.96 19.73
CA ILE A 128 0.14 -8.18 20.34
C ILE A 128 0.49 -7.85 21.79
N LYS A 129 -0.03 -8.61 22.74
CA LYS A 129 0.19 -8.37 24.18
C LYS A 129 0.58 -9.65 24.90
N ASN A 130 1.70 -9.57 25.64
CA ASN A 130 2.25 -10.63 26.48
C ASN A 130 2.30 -11.98 25.76
N LEU A 131 2.69 -11.96 24.46
CA LEU A 131 2.68 -13.15 23.62
C LEU A 131 3.77 -14.13 24.07
N PHE A 132 3.35 -15.35 24.32
CA PHE A 132 4.24 -16.46 24.64
C PHE A 132 3.95 -17.66 23.74
N TYR A 133 5.03 -18.24 23.20
CA TYR A 133 4.96 -19.47 22.41
C TYR A 133 6.24 -20.29 22.59
N LYS A 134 6.11 -21.43 23.25
CA LYS A 134 7.24 -22.26 23.70
C LYS A 134 8.13 -22.79 22.56
N TYR A 135 7.55 -23.07 21.38
CA TYR A 135 8.29 -23.65 20.26
C TYR A 135 9.02 -22.62 19.38
N GLY A 136 8.82 -21.31 19.61
CA GLY A 136 9.33 -20.24 18.75
C GLY A 136 10.24 -19.23 19.44
N LYS A 137 10.74 -19.52 20.67
CA LYS A 137 11.54 -18.57 21.47
C LYS A 137 10.84 -17.22 21.68
N ILE A 138 9.51 -17.18 21.60
CA ILE A 138 8.72 -15.97 21.81
C ILE A 138 8.27 -15.94 23.27
N ALA A 139 8.76 -14.93 24.00
CA ALA A 139 8.47 -14.74 25.41
C ALA A 139 8.15 -13.26 25.66
N ASP A 140 6.98 -13.01 26.26
CA ASP A 140 6.51 -11.68 26.67
C ASP A 140 6.59 -10.60 25.56
N LEU A 141 6.28 -10.99 24.31
CA LEU A 141 6.38 -10.08 23.18
C LEU A 141 5.17 -9.15 23.13
N ASN A 142 5.46 -7.86 23.04
CA ASN A 142 4.47 -6.81 22.92
C ASN A 142 4.75 -5.98 21.66
N ILE A 143 3.75 -5.85 20.78
CA ILE A 143 3.85 -5.11 19.50
C ILE A 143 2.56 -4.34 19.27
N GLU A 144 2.66 -3.08 18.94
CA GLU A 144 1.54 -2.26 18.49
C GLU A 144 1.90 -1.64 17.13
N VAL A 145 1.06 -1.88 16.11
CA VAL A 145 1.22 -1.29 14.79
C VAL A 145 -0.09 -0.60 14.42
N ALA A 146 -0.01 0.69 14.13
CA ALA A 146 -1.18 1.45 13.69
C ALA A 146 -1.68 0.97 12.31
N ALA A 147 -2.95 1.22 12.01
CA ALA A 147 -3.50 0.96 10.67
C ALA A 147 -2.69 1.66 9.59
N GLY A 148 -2.25 0.92 8.57
CA GLY A 148 -1.35 1.40 7.52
C GLY A 148 0.11 1.56 7.95
N GLY A 149 0.46 1.17 9.18
CA GLY A 149 1.83 1.17 9.69
C GLY A 149 2.70 0.12 9.00
N ARG A 150 4.00 0.24 9.20
CA ARG A 150 5.04 -0.63 8.63
C ARG A 150 6.00 -1.02 9.72
N LEU A 151 6.04 -2.30 9.99
CA LEU A 151 6.96 -2.87 10.95
C LEU A 151 7.92 -3.81 10.26
N MET A 152 9.21 -3.58 10.46
CA MET A 152 10.27 -4.50 10.10
C MET A 152 10.79 -5.17 11.36
N ILE A 153 10.77 -6.49 11.37
CA ILE A 153 11.29 -7.29 12.47
C ILE A 153 12.61 -7.91 12.02
N LEU A 154 13.69 -7.43 12.61
CA LEU A 154 15.03 -7.92 12.38
C LEU A 154 15.39 -8.99 13.41
N GLY A 155 16.21 -9.95 13.02
CA GLY A 155 16.74 -10.97 13.92
C GLY A 155 17.53 -12.03 13.17
N GLU A 156 18.38 -12.75 13.88
CA GLU A 156 19.13 -13.87 13.31
C GLU A 156 18.22 -15.06 12.96
N ASN A 157 18.76 -16.02 12.23
CA ASN A 157 18.02 -17.24 11.93
C ASN A 157 17.72 -18.02 13.22
N GLY A 158 16.49 -18.52 13.33
CA GLY A 158 16.05 -19.26 14.50
C GLY A 158 15.57 -18.41 15.70
N THR A 159 15.45 -17.08 15.57
CA THR A 159 14.91 -16.21 16.64
C THR A 159 13.39 -16.24 16.74
N GLY A 160 12.69 -16.95 15.84
CA GLY A 160 11.23 -17.09 15.90
C GLY A 160 10.46 -16.16 14.95
N LYS A 161 11.12 -15.45 14.02
CA LYS A 161 10.47 -14.51 13.08
C LYS A 161 9.35 -15.14 12.26
N THR A 162 9.61 -16.23 11.54
CA THR A 162 8.61 -17.00 10.78
C THR A 162 7.50 -17.50 11.69
N THR A 163 7.86 -17.99 12.89
CA THR A 163 6.88 -18.45 13.89
C THR A 163 5.93 -17.33 14.31
N LEU A 164 6.46 -16.12 14.51
CA LEU A 164 5.64 -14.95 14.84
C LEU A 164 4.66 -14.62 13.71
N LEU A 165 5.10 -14.62 12.45
CA LEU A 165 4.17 -14.42 11.33
C LEU A 165 3.09 -15.50 11.27
N ARG A 166 3.43 -16.75 11.52
CA ARG A 166 2.47 -17.87 11.52
C ARG A 166 1.47 -17.76 12.69
N LEU A 167 1.89 -17.22 13.83
CA LEU A 167 0.98 -16.88 14.95
C LEU A 167 0.04 -15.73 14.55
N ILE A 168 0.55 -14.67 13.91
CA ILE A 168 -0.27 -13.56 13.43
C ILE A 168 -1.25 -14.03 12.34
N CYS A 169 -0.87 -14.98 11.47
CA CYS A 169 -1.77 -15.61 10.51
C CYS A 169 -2.84 -16.51 11.14
N GLY A 170 -2.67 -16.90 12.41
CA GLY A 170 -3.52 -17.90 13.06
C GLY A 170 -3.24 -19.33 12.62
N ILE A 171 -2.11 -19.59 11.93
CA ILE A 171 -1.63 -20.95 11.59
C ILE A 171 -1.23 -21.68 12.89
N TYR A 172 -0.57 -20.95 13.79
CA TYR A 172 -0.27 -21.43 15.12
C TYR A 172 -1.13 -20.70 16.17
N LYS A 173 -1.42 -21.39 17.26
CA LYS A 173 -2.11 -20.82 18.41
C LYS A 173 -1.08 -20.51 19.50
N PRO A 174 -1.04 -19.30 20.06
CA PRO A 174 -0.14 -18.97 21.16
C PRO A 174 -0.47 -19.79 22.42
N ASP A 175 0.54 -20.07 23.25
CA ASP A 175 0.33 -20.71 24.55
C ASP A 175 -0.32 -19.71 25.54
N SER A 176 0.08 -18.42 25.49
CA SER A 176 -0.57 -17.34 26.24
C SER A 176 -0.40 -15.99 25.53
N GLY A 177 -1.08 -14.96 26.05
CA GLY A 177 -1.13 -13.65 25.45
C GLY A 177 -2.24 -13.51 24.40
N SER A 178 -2.22 -12.41 23.66
CA SER A 178 -3.25 -12.12 22.66
C SER A 178 -2.69 -11.49 21.40
N ILE A 179 -3.31 -11.80 20.27
CA ILE A 179 -3.07 -11.17 18.97
C ILE A 179 -4.40 -10.66 18.46
N LEU A 180 -4.51 -9.34 18.30
CA LEU A 180 -5.71 -8.68 17.81
C LEU A 180 -5.36 -7.89 16.53
N ILE A 181 -6.19 -8.05 15.51
CA ILE A 181 -6.15 -7.27 14.28
C ILE A 181 -7.44 -6.46 14.21
N ASP A 182 -7.31 -5.14 14.21
CA ASP A 182 -8.44 -4.20 14.28
C ASP A 182 -9.37 -4.51 15.48
N GLY A 183 -8.74 -4.80 16.63
CA GLY A 183 -9.42 -5.16 17.89
C GLY A 183 -10.08 -6.55 17.90
N LYS A 184 -9.91 -7.36 16.86
CA LYS A 184 -10.52 -8.68 16.72
C LYS A 184 -9.48 -9.79 16.71
N PRO A 185 -9.73 -10.92 17.39
CA PRO A 185 -8.86 -12.08 17.29
C PRO A 185 -8.89 -12.67 15.88
N VAL A 186 -7.76 -13.25 15.44
CA VAL A 186 -7.53 -13.67 14.05
C VAL A 186 -8.64 -14.61 13.53
N ASN A 187 -9.13 -15.53 14.35
CA ASN A 187 -10.19 -16.47 13.98
C ASN A 187 -11.58 -15.82 13.73
N LYS A 188 -11.74 -14.53 14.08
CA LYS A 188 -12.97 -13.75 13.85
C LYS A 188 -12.82 -12.76 12.69
N LEU A 189 -11.68 -12.74 12.01
CA LEU A 189 -11.47 -11.85 10.87
C LEU A 189 -12.24 -12.32 9.64
N PRO A 190 -12.68 -11.38 8.79
CA PRO A 190 -13.15 -11.73 7.46
C PRO A 190 -12.06 -12.49 6.68
N LYS A 191 -12.48 -13.48 5.89
CA LYS A 191 -11.56 -14.17 4.97
C LYS A 191 -10.84 -13.13 4.11
N TYR A 192 -9.57 -13.44 3.78
CA TYR A 192 -8.73 -12.58 2.93
C TYR A 192 -8.26 -11.24 3.56
N THR A 193 -8.52 -10.99 4.85
CA THR A 193 -7.98 -9.83 5.56
C THR A 193 -6.44 -9.85 5.60
N ILE A 194 -5.84 -11.03 5.75
CA ILE A 194 -4.39 -11.24 5.85
C ILE A 194 -3.86 -11.78 4.53
N GLY A 195 -2.87 -11.10 3.96
CA GLY A 195 -2.04 -11.61 2.87
C GLY A 195 -0.70 -12.08 3.43
N TYR A 196 -0.37 -13.36 3.26
CA TYR A 196 0.88 -13.93 3.71
C TYR A 196 1.74 -14.36 2.52
N ILE A 197 2.99 -13.93 2.53
CA ILE A 197 4.02 -14.32 1.58
C ILE A 197 5.08 -15.08 2.36
N PRO A 198 5.14 -16.39 2.22
CA PRO A 198 6.14 -17.22 2.89
C PRO A 198 7.51 -17.04 2.26
N GLN A 199 8.54 -17.56 2.91
CA GLN A 199 9.90 -17.60 2.41
C GLN A 199 9.97 -18.32 1.06
N LEU A 200 10.89 -17.90 0.20
CA LEU A 200 11.03 -18.44 -1.16
C LEU A 200 11.26 -19.96 -1.20
N SER A 201 11.96 -20.52 -0.21
CA SER A 201 12.15 -21.96 -0.09
C SER A 201 10.83 -22.73 0.04
N GLU A 202 9.88 -22.21 0.82
CA GLU A 202 8.55 -22.81 0.96
C GLU A 202 7.76 -22.72 -0.36
N LEU A 203 7.89 -21.61 -1.11
CA LEU A 203 7.28 -21.45 -2.43
C LEU A 203 7.87 -22.41 -3.48
N GLN A 204 9.10 -22.89 -3.29
CA GLN A 204 9.71 -23.87 -4.17
C GLN A 204 9.21 -25.29 -3.90
N GLU A 205 8.83 -25.62 -2.68
CA GLU A 205 8.26 -26.91 -2.30
C GLU A 205 6.83 -27.09 -2.86
N GLU A 206 6.10 -26.01 -3.14
CA GLU A 206 4.78 -26.01 -3.79
C GLU A 206 4.84 -26.37 -5.31
N GLN A 207 5.95 -26.95 -5.82
CA GLN A 207 6.17 -27.24 -7.23
C GLN A 207 5.17 -28.24 -7.84
N ASN A 208 4.33 -28.87 -7.04
CA ASN A 208 3.37 -29.89 -7.51
C ASN A 208 2.05 -29.31 -8.05
N PHE A 209 1.87 -27.98 -8.04
CA PHE A 209 0.66 -27.38 -8.60
C PHE A 209 0.90 -26.91 -10.03
N ASP A 210 0.23 -27.57 -10.99
CA ASP A 210 0.27 -27.26 -12.42
C ASP A 210 -0.60 -26.04 -12.78
N LEU A 211 -0.58 -25.00 -11.90
CA LEU A 211 -1.37 -23.79 -12.06
C LEU A 211 -0.62 -22.73 -12.87
N THR A 212 -1.35 -22.03 -13.70
CA THR A 212 -0.85 -20.82 -14.38
C THR A 212 -0.71 -19.65 -13.40
N VAL A 213 0.07 -18.64 -13.77
CA VAL A 213 0.26 -17.42 -12.99
C VAL A 213 -1.07 -16.78 -12.63
N GLU A 214 -2.00 -16.67 -13.58
CA GLU A 214 -3.32 -16.08 -13.35
C GLU A 214 -4.18 -16.90 -12.38
N GLU A 215 -4.06 -18.23 -12.45
CA GLU A 215 -4.76 -19.10 -11.51
C GLU A 215 -4.24 -18.94 -10.09
N VAL A 216 -2.90 -18.89 -9.92
CA VAL A 216 -2.26 -18.66 -8.61
C VAL A 216 -2.70 -17.31 -8.03
N ILE A 217 -2.64 -16.23 -8.81
CA ILE A 217 -3.11 -14.91 -8.37
C ILE A 217 -4.59 -14.97 -8.03
N GLY A 218 -5.37 -15.68 -8.85
CA GLY A 218 -6.80 -15.85 -8.66
C GLY A 218 -7.19 -16.62 -7.39
N LEU A 219 -6.31 -17.47 -6.81
CA LEU A 219 -6.57 -18.13 -5.53
C LEU A 219 -6.80 -17.13 -4.38
N GLY A 220 -6.16 -15.95 -4.45
CA GLY A 220 -6.35 -14.88 -3.47
C GLY A 220 -7.71 -14.19 -3.57
N ILE A 221 -8.49 -14.41 -4.61
CA ILE A 221 -9.71 -13.65 -4.87
C ILE A 221 -10.94 -14.50 -4.57
N PRO A 222 -11.86 -14.04 -3.68
CA PRO A 222 -13.16 -14.67 -3.52
C PRO A 222 -13.89 -14.71 -4.87
N LYS A 223 -14.82 -15.64 -5.08
CA LYS A 223 -15.67 -15.70 -6.29
C LYS A 223 -16.42 -14.35 -6.44
N ARG A 224 -15.87 -13.43 -7.24
CA ARG A 224 -16.43 -12.09 -7.51
C ARG A 224 -16.61 -11.89 -9.02
N LYS A 225 -17.56 -11.03 -9.39
CA LYS A 225 -17.86 -10.69 -10.80
C LYS A 225 -16.68 -10.14 -11.60
N HIS A 226 -15.69 -9.49 -10.96
CA HIS A 226 -14.55 -8.83 -11.60
C HIS A 226 -13.20 -9.51 -11.36
N ARG A 227 -13.20 -10.85 -11.17
CA ARG A 227 -11.97 -11.61 -10.88
C ARG A 227 -10.86 -11.36 -11.89
N ARG A 228 -11.18 -11.34 -13.19
CA ARG A 228 -10.21 -11.16 -14.27
C ARG A 228 -9.53 -9.79 -14.20
N SER A 229 -10.28 -8.71 -14.01
CA SER A 229 -9.73 -7.36 -13.92
C SER A 229 -8.85 -7.17 -12.68
N LEU A 230 -9.18 -7.79 -11.55
CA LEU A 230 -8.34 -7.77 -10.35
C LEU A 230 -7.00 -8.49 -10.58
N VAL A 231 -7.02 -9.64 -11.25
CA VAL A 231 -5.79 -10.36 -11.63
C VAL A 231 -4.92 -9.51 -12.55
N GLU A 232 -5.49 -8.98 -13.62
CA GLU A 232 -4.75 -8.16 -14.60
C GLU A 232 -4.20 -6.87 -13.96
N ASN A 233 -4.95 -6.23 -13.07
CA ASN A 233 -4.48 -5.08 -12.32
C ASN A 233 -3.30 -5.44 -11.39
N ALA A 234 -3.43 -6.52 -10.64
CA ALA A 234 -2.37 -6.99 -9.74
C ALA A 234 -1.09 -7.34 -10.53
N MET A 235 -1.21 -8.03 -11.67
CA MET A 235 -0.09 -8.36 -12.55
C MET A 235 0.62 -7.09 -13.06
N ARG A 236 -0.14 -6.06 -13.43
CA ARG A 236 0.42 -4.78 -13.89
C ARG A 236 1.21 -4.09 -12.78
N ARG A 237 0.66 -4.07 -11.56
CA ARG A 237 1.28 -3.42 -10.40
C ARG A 237 2.57 -4.10 -9.95
N THR A 238 2.70 -5.39 -10.15
CA THR A 238 3.90 -6.16 -9.80
C THR A 238 4.84 -6.39 -10.99
N GLY A 239 4.51 -5.87 -12.17
CA GLY A 239 5.33 -6.02 -13.37
C GLY A 239 5.49 -7.46 -13.85
N CYS A 240 4.45 -8.30 -13.67
CA CYS A 240 4.49 -9.70 -14.09
C CYS A 240 3.56 -10.04 -15.28
N GLN A 241 3.14 -9.04 -16.08
CA GLN A 241 2.26 -9.27 -17.23
C GLN A 241 2.86 -10.22 -18.28
N ASN A 242 4.17 -10.17 -18.46
CA ASN A 242 4.92 -11.05 -19.36
C ASN A 242 4.92 -12.52 -18.93
N LEU A 243 4.48 -12.81 -17.70
CA LEU A 243 4.38 -14.18 -17.17
C LEU A 243 3.00 -14.81 -17.40
N LYS A 244 2.08 -14.08 -18.02
CA LYS A 244 0.73 -14.56 -18.29
C LYS A 244 0.76 -15.87 -19.08
N GLY A 245 -0.04 -16.85 -18.65
CA GLY A 245 -0.13 -18.18 -19.25
C GLY A 245 1.02 -19.13 -18.88
N ARG A 246 2.10 -18.65 -18.24
CA ARG A 246 3.18 -19.54 -17.77
C ARG A 246 2.75 -20.30 -16.52
N LYS A 247 3.26 -21.51 -16.36
CA LYS A 247 3.06 -22.29 -15.14
C LYS A 247 3.89 -21.71 -13.99
N PHE A 248 3.33 -21.64 -12.80
CA PHE A 248 4.01 -21.13 -11.62
C PHE A 248 5.25 -21.97 -11.25
N SER A 249 5.18 -23.28 -11.46
CA SER A 249 6.26 -24.22 -11.16
C SER A 249 7.57 -23.91 -11.89
N VAL A 250 7.51 -23.40 -13.13
CA VAL A 250 8.71 -23.14 -13.97
C VAL A 250 9.28 -21.73 -13.81
N LEU A 251 8.73 -20.94 -12.92
CA LEU A 251 9.20 -19.56 -12.69
C LEU A 251 10.49 -19.54 -11.86
N SER A 252 11.33 -18.54 -12.12
CA SER A 252 12.45 -18.20 -11.25
C SER A 252 11.98 -17.73 -9.87
N GLY A 253 12.86 -17.71 -8.87
CA GLY A 253 12.53 -17.25 -7.53
C GLY A 253 11.97 -15.83 -7.50
N GLY A 254 12.59 -14.89 -8.22
CA GLY A 254 12.11 -13.52 -8.31
C GLY A 254 10.76 -13.40 -9.02
N GLU A 255 10.50 -14.20 -10.07
CA GLU A 255 9.21 -14.26 -10.72
C GLU A 255 8.12 -14.82 -9.78
N LYS A 256 8.42 -15.88 -9.02
CA LYS A 256 7.51 -16.43 -8.00
C LYS A 256 7.16 -15.39 -6.93
N GLN A 257 8.15 -14.60 -6.51
CA GLN A 257 7.94 -13.53 -5.53
C GLN A 257 6.99 -12.43 -6.08
N LYS A 258 7.18 -12.01 -7.34
CA LYS A 258 6.26 -11.07 -8.02
C LYS A 258 4.83 -11.60 -8.06
N VAL A 259 4.65 -12.85 -8.42
CA VAL A 259 3.33 -13.49 -8.51
C VAL A 259 2.69 -13.62 -7.13
N SER A 260 3.47 -13.94 -6.09
CA SER A 260 2.98 -14.01 -4.70
C SER A 260 2.54 -12.62 -4.19
N LEU A 261 3.29 -11.56 -4.50
CA LEU A 261 2.88 -10.18 -4.25
C LEU A 261 1.59 -9.83 -5.02
N ALA A 262 1.51 -10.20 -6.31
CA ALA A 262 0.31 -9.98 -7.12
C ALA A 262 -0.91 -10.68 -6.52
N ARG A 263 -0.77 -11.91 -6.01
CA ARG A 263 -1.83 -12.64 -5.31
C ARG A 263 -2.35 -11.87 -4.11
N CYS A 264 -1.46 -11.36 -3.25
CA CYS A 264 -1.84 -10.57 -2.08
C CYS A 264 -2.53 -9.25 -2.45
N LEU A 265 -2.08 -8.59 -3.53
CA LEU A 265 -2.71 -7.38 -4.04
C LEU A 265 -4.10 -7.64 -4.63
N ALA A 266 -4.25 -8.72 -5.42
CA ALA A 266 -5.53 -9.13 -5.98
C ALA A 266 -6.55 -9.52 -4.91
N GLN A 267 -6.06 -10.01 -3.76
CA GLN A 267 -6.85 -10.32 -2.57
C GLN A 267 -7.41 -9.06 -1.90
N GLU A 268 -6.82 -7.87 -2.14
CA GLU A 268 -7.11 -6.62 -1.42
C GLU A 268 -6.89 -6.79 0.09
N ALA A 269 -5.83 -7.52 0.46
CA ALA A 269 -5.47 -7.76 1.84
C ALA A 269 -5.25 -6.46 2.60
N LYS A 270 -5.75 -6.40 3.84
CA LYS A 270 -5.63 -5.22 4.70
C LYS A 270 -4.35 -5.21 5.54
N ILE A 271 -3.76 -6.36 5.73
CA ILE A 271 -2.44 -6.53 6.34
C ILE A 271 -1.63 -7.53 5.51
N LEU A 272 -0.39 -7.17 5.20
CA LEU A 272 0.57 -8.00 4.49
C LEU A 272 1.63 -8.49 5.48
N LEU A 273 1.85 -9.78 5.49
CA LEU A 273 2.89 -10.43 6.27
C LEU A 273 3.92 -11.02 5.30
N LEU A 274 5.16 -10.56 5.38
CA LEU A 274 6.23 -10.89 4.44
C LEU A 274 7.35 -11.62 5.20
N ASP A 275 7.60 -12.87 4.82
CA ASP A 275 8.66 -13.68 5.41
C ASP A 275 9.87 -13.70 4.50
N GLU A 276 10.94 -13.00 4.91
CA GLU A 276 12.20 -12.89 4.17
C GLU A 276 12.00 -12.59 2.66
N PRO A 277 11.26 -11.53 2.28
CA PRO A 277 10.80 -11.33 0.91
C PRO A 277 11.92 -11.07 -0.10
N THR A 278 13.14 -10.78 0.36
CA THR A 278 14.32 -10.50 -0.46
C THR A 278 15.41 -11.58 -0.35
N ALA A 279 15.19 -12.60 0.49
CA ALA A 279 16.18 -13.66 0.68
C ALA A 279 16.38 -14.47 -0.60
N ASN A 280 17.63 -14.83 -0.88
CA ASN A 280 18.03 -15.62 -2.05
C ASN A 280 17.66 -15.00 -3.42
N LEU A 281 17.39 -13.69 -3.46
CA LEU A 281 17.21 -12.94 -4.69
C LEU A 281 18.54 -12.29 -5.12
N ASP A 282 18.78 -12.25 -6.43
CA ASP A 282 19.82 -11.42 -7.00
C ASP A 282 19.51 -9.91 -6.80
N LYS A 283 20.50 -9.07 -7.06
CA LYS A 283 20.43 -7.63 -6.79
C LYS A 283 19.26 -6.94 -7.50
N ASP A 284 18.98 -7.34 -8.74
CA ASP A 284 17.92 -6.69 -9.56
C ASP A 284 16.54 -7.09 -9.08
N ASN A 285 16.32 -8.39 -8.81
CA ASN A 285 15.05 -8.89 -8.26
C ASN A 285 14.81 -8.36 -6.84
N ARG A 286 15.87 -8.24 -6.01
CA ARG A 286 15.80 -7.63 -4.68
C ARG A 286 15.35 -6.17 -4.76
N LYS A 287 16.02 -5.35 -5.60
CA LYS A 287 15.64 -3.96 -5.82
C LYS A 287 14.19 -3.84 -6.27
N MET A 288 13.78 -4.66 -7.21
CA MET A 288 12.41 -4.66 -7.71
C MET A 288 11.38 -4.97 -6.62
N VAL A 289 11.61 -5.98 -5.75
CA VAL A 289 10.70 -6.27 -4.62
C VAL A 289 10.59 -5.06 -3.71
N VAL A 290 11.72 -4.41 -3.39
CA VAL A 290 11.76 -3.19 -2.59
C VAL A 290 10.97 -2.07 -3.26
N ASP A 291 11.13 -1.85 -4.56
CA ASP A 291 10.42 -0.82 -5.33
C ASP A 291 8.90 -1.10 -5.35
N ILE A 292 8.48 -2.37 -5.48
CA ILE A 292 7.07 -2.74 -5.37
C ILE A 292 6.55 -2.44 -3.96
N LEU A 293 7.24 -2.86 -2.91
CA LEU A 293 6.84 -2.57 -1.52
C LEU A 293 6.76 -1.06 -1.26
N HIS A 294 7.68 -0.29 -1.83
CA HIS A 294 7.63 1.17 -1.79
C HIS A 294 6.39 1.73 -2.51
N SER A 295 6.10 1.23 -3.71
CA SER A 295 4.93 1.67 -4.50
C SER A 295 3.61 1.34 -3.80
N LEU A 296 3.53 0.18 -3.12
CA LEU A 296 2.38 -0.18 -2.30
C LEU A 296 2.17 0.80 -1.15
N SER A 297 3.26 1.40 -0.67
CA SER A 297 3.20 2.39 0.40
C SER A 297 2.49 3.68 0.01
N ILE A 298 2.44 3.94 -1.27
CA ILE A 298 2.02 5.21 -1.82
C ILE A 298 0.55 5.18 -2.26
N SER A 299 0.12 4.09 -2.91
CA SER A 299 -1.18 4.01 -3.57
C SER A 299 -2.26 3.31 -2.75
N GLU A 300 -1.87 2.33 -1.96
CA GLU A 300 -2.78 1.55 -1.13
C GLU A 300 -2.04 1.21 0.15
N ILE A 301 -2.48 1.71 1.27
CA ILE A 301 -1.75 1.57 2.54
C ILE A 301 -2.28 0.36 3.33
N PRO A 302 -1.99 -0.90 2.93
CA PRO A 302 -2.14 -2.00 3.85
C PRO A 302 -1.14 -1.82 4.99
N THR A 303 -1.45 -2.35 6.14
CA THR A 303 -0.44 -2.54 7.19
C THR A 303 0.55 -3.59 6.71
N ILE A 304 1.85 -3.37 6.86
CA ILE A 304 2.87 -4.31 6.40
C ILE A 304 3.76 -4.71 7.56
N ILE A 305 3.85 -6.00 7.80
CA ILE A 305 4.80 -6.59 8.73
C ILE A 305 5.80 -7.41 7.89
N MET A 306 7.05 -7.06 7.96
CA MET A 306 8.11 -7.78 7.27
C MET A 306 9.11 -8.33 8.28
N VAL A 307 9.44 -9.59 8.17
CA VAL A 307 10.54 -10.17 8.93
C VAL A 307 11.72 -10.41 8.00
N THR A 308 12.91 -10.07 8.46
CA THR A 308 14.14 -10.26 7.67
C THR A 308 15.38 -10.28 8.57
N HIS A 309 16.45 -10.89 8.08
CA HIS A 309 17.79 -10.77 8.66
C HIS A 309 18.64 -9.71 7.94
N ASP A 310 18.11 -9.13 6.87
CA ASP A 310 18.79 -8.18 6.01
C ASP A 310 18.80 -6.76 6.62
N LYS A 311 19.94 -6.40 7.20
CA LYS A 311 20.14 -5.09 7.82
C LYS A 311 20.11 -3.91 6.83
N GLU A 312 20.37 -4.15 5.53
CA GLU A 312 20.32 -3.07 4.54
C GLU A 312 18.88 -2.54 4.35
N LEU A 313 17.89 -3.41 4.54
CA LEU A 313 16.49 -3.00 4.48
C LEU A 313 16.07 -2.08 5.64
N SER A 314 16.81 -2.08 6.77
CA SER A 314 16.51 -1.18 7.90
C SER A 314 16.70 0.30 7.56
N SER A 315 17.39 0.61 6.46
CA SER A 315 17.52 1.97 5.93
C SER A 315 16.26 2.47 5.18
N LEU A 316 15.28 1.61 4.95
CA LEU A 316 14.02 2.00 4.31
C LEU A 316 13.31 3.05 5.16
N LYS A 317 13.11 4.23 4.59
CA LYS A 317 12.40 5.32 5.28
C LYS A 317 10.98 4.89 5.67
N LYS A 318 10.52 5.35 6.84
CA LYS A 318 9.13 5.15 7.34
C LYS A 318 8.82 3.72 7.81
N TRP A 319 9.80 2.89 8.04
CA TRP A 319 9.63 1.61 8.72
C TRP A 319 10.01 1.73 10.19
N GLU A 320 9.12 1.27 11.06
CA GLU A 320 9.48 0.99 12.44
C GLU A 320 10.31 -0.29 12.47
N VAL A 321 11.37 -0.32 13.27
CA VAL A 321 12.28 -1.47 13.35
C VAL A 321 12.23 -2.06 14.74
N LEU A 322 11.93 -3.35 14.82
CA LEU A 322 11.97 -4.15 16.03
C LEU A 322 13.05 -5.22 15.88
N ASN A 323 13.93 -5.34 16.86
CA ASN A 323 14.91 -6.41 16.92
C ASN A 323 14.34 -7.56 17.75
N LEU A 324 14.31 -8.77 17.17
CA LEU A 324 13.91 -9.99 17.83
C LEU A 324 15.15 -10.87 18.08
N GLY A 325 15.51 -11.02 19.34
CA GLY A 325 16.67 -11.81 19.76
C GLY A 325 17.53 -11.08 20.74
#